data_458e26178652fe9d667db2070b98e6e5
#
_entry.id   458e26178652fe9d667db2070b98e6e5
#
_cell.length_a   1.000
_cell.length_b   1.000
_cell.length_c   1.000
_cell.angle_alpha   90.00
_cell.angle_beta   90.00
_cell.angle_gamma   90.00
#
_symmetry.space_group_name_H-M   'P 1'
#
loop_
_entity.id
_entity.type
_entity.pdbx_description
1 polymer ?
#
loop_
_entity_poly.entity_id
_entity_poly.type
_entity_poly.pdbx_seq_one_letter_code
_entity_poly.pdbx_strand_id
1 'polypeptide(L)'
;MLTDLCRLGTDKTAAPAAVFPSASPTASPNWRRLDYLAHGNPRQRSAHALLTAGVWDELAAQCADLALVSTLAIGLDRPGSDLDILCQHPDPAEFAATFAEQGWQASPKGDNIWLLERTFSCLDQHFADSSADNGCDNRTTSWPLELYVTPAPIEMQNGWRHLTLMAALLERFGDAFYRDVLRLRLEEGLKGEAAMCRLLGLAGDPYEALLTLEGRNLAELAWQPPSRDDIHTSTGAMAPAAHYSSPVVSTTSATPVCPVCPVSTKSPTPTS
;
A
#
# COMPACT_ATOMS: atom_id res chain seq x y z
N MET A 1 1.88 1.67 -69.28
CA MET A 1 0.53 2.22 -69.04
C MET A 1 0.07 1.75 -67.69
N LEU A 2 -0.33 2.73 -66.91
CA LEU A 2 -1.00 2.73 -65.62
C LEU A 2 -0.36 2.05 -64.42
N THR A 3 0.30 2.87 -63.72
CA THR A 3 0.41 3.16 -62.30
C THR A 3 -0.94 3.09 -61.58
N ASP A 4 -0.98 2.39 -60.46
CA ASP A 4 -1.90 2.83 -59.38
C ASP A 4 -1.29 2.63 -58.00
N LEU A 5 -1.31 3.73 -57.24
CA LEU A 5 -0.78 3.87 -55.91
C LEU A 5 -1.73 3.25 -54.89
N CYS A 6 -1.27 2.28 -54.07
CA CYS A 6 -1.91 1.96 -52.82
C CYS A 6 -1.37 2.86 -51.70
N ARG A 7 -2.16 3.85 -51.33
CA ARG A 7 -2.00 4.58 -50.06
C ARG A 7 -2.40 3.70 -48.90
N LEU A 8 -1.43 3.28 -48.11
CA LEU A 8 -1.69 2.71 -46.78
C LEU A 8 -1.98 3.85 -45.79
N GLY A 9 -3.26 3.99 -45.45
CA GLY A 9 -3.69 4.82 -44.33
C GLY A 9 -3.33 4.11 -43.02
N THR A 10 -2.46 4.69 -42.23
CA THR A 10 -2.20 4.27 -40.84
C THR A 10 -3.32 4.76 -39.97
N ASP A 11 -4.30 3.89 -39.74
CA ASP A 11 -5.35 4.10 -38.76
C ASP A 11 -4.76 3.91 -37.36
N LYS A 12 -4.48 5.01 -36.69
CA LYS A 12 -4.11 5.04 -35.28
C LYS A 12 -5.37 4.80 -34.47
N THR A 13 -5.67 3.54 -34.21
CA THR A 13 -6.72 3.17 -33.25
C THR A 13 -6.29 3.67 -31.88
N ALA A 14 -6.92 4.74 -31.41
CA ALA A 14 -6.75 5.24 -30.05
C ALA A 14 -7.27 4.16 -29.10
N ALA A 15 -6.46 3.79 -28.11
CA ALA A 15 -6.87 2.88 -27.06
C ALA A 15 -8.13 3.41 -26.36
N PRO A 16 -9.10 2.56 -26.00
CA PRO A 16 -10.31 2.99 -25.34
C PRO A 16 -9.93 3.64 -24.00
N ALA A 17 -10.42 4.87 -23.80
CA ALA A 17 -10.31 5.59 -22.54
C ALA A 17 -10.93 4.72 -21.43
N ALA A 18 -10.14 4.42 -20.38
CA ALA A 18 -10.63 3.71 -19.22
C ALA A 18 -11.83 4.48 -18.65
N VAL A 19 -13.00 3.86 -18.67
CA VAL A 19 -14.21 4.39 -18.05
C VAL A 19 -14.03 4.18 -16.54
N PHE A 20 -13.65 5.24 -15.84
CA PHE A 20 -13.65 5.23 -14.38
C PHE A 20 -15.09 5.41 -13.90
N PRO A 21 -15.59 4.59 -12.97
CA PRO A 21 -16.89 4.80 -12.38
C PRO A 21 -16.89 6.16 -11.66
N SER A 22 -17.81 7.04 -12.04
CA SER A 22 -18.07 8.29 -11.34
C SER A 22 -18.48 7.95 -9.90
N ALA A 23 -17.60 8.22 -8.95
CA ALA A 23 -17.91 8.02 -7.55
C ALA A 23 -18.91 9.10 -7.11
N SER A 24 -20.17 8.71 -6.90
CA SER A 24 -21.10 9.50 -6.10
C SER A 24 -20.53 9.71 -4.70
N PRO A 25 -20.75 10.85 -4.02
CA PRO A 25 -20.26 11.10 -2.68
C PRO A 25 -21.00 10.19 -1.70
N THR A 26 -20.52 8.96 -1.56
CA THR A 26 -20.89 8.07 -0.48
C THR A 26 -19.97 8.39 0.69
N ALA A 27 -20.54 8.35 1.90
CA ALA A 27 -19.79 8.49 3.15
C ALA A 27 -18.45 7.75 3.06
N SER A 28 -17.36 8.37 3.52
CA SER A 28 -16.00 7.79 3.50
C SER A 28 -16.05 6.31 3.87
N PRO A 29 -15.44 5.42 3.07
CA PRO A 29 -15.54 4.00 3.32
C PRO A 29 -15.06 3.69 4.74
N ASN A 30 -15.79 2.81 5.42
CA ASN A 30 -15.32 2.32 6.71
C ASN A 30 -14.22 1.28 6.49
N TRP A 31 -12.98 1.68 6.62
CA TRP A 31 -11.81 0.81 6.39
C TRP A 31 -11.64 -0.33 7.39
N ARG A 32 -12.51 -0.41 8.39
CA ARG A 32 -12.69 -1.60 9.24
C ARG A 32 -13.51 -2.70 8.57
N ARG A 33 -14.10 -2.40 7.42
CA ARG A 33 -14.88 -3.33 6.59
C ARG A 33 -14.30 -3.40 5.20
N LEU A 34 -14.45 -4.56 4.56
CA LEU A 34 -13.86 -4.83 3.25
C LEU A 34 -14.87 -4.78 2.10
N ASP A 35 -16.17 -4.67 2.40
CA ASP A 35 -17.27 -4.81 1.41
C ASP A 35 -17.10 -3.89 0.19
N TYR A 36 -16.58 -2.67 0.40
CA TYR A 36 -16.39 -1.71 -0.69
C TYR A 36 -15.34 -2.16 -1.71
N LEU A 37 -14.36 -2.97 -1.31
CA LEU A 37 -13.33 -3.49 -2.21
C LEU A 37 -13.92 -4.46 -3.25
N ALA A 38 -15.01 -5.16 -2.93
CA ALA A 38 -15.68 -6.06 -3.85
C ALA A 38 -16.21 -5.37 -5.11
N HIS A 39 -16.48 -4.06 -5.00
CA HIS A 39 -17.03 -3.22 -6.08
C HIS A 39 -15.98 -2.28 -6.70
N GLY A 40 -14.73 -2.37 -6.25
CA GLY A 40 -13.64 -1.52 -6.70
C GLY A 40 -12.97 -1.96 -8.00
N ASN A 41 -11.75 -1.48 -8.22
CA ASN A 41 -10.92 -1.86 -9.36
C ASN A 41 -10.48 -3.34 -9.27
N PRO A 42 -9.89 -3.94 -10.32
CA PRO A 42 -9.49 -5.35 -10.31
C PRO A 42 -8.58 -5.74 -9.14
N ARG A 43 -7.63 -4.86 -8.77
CA ARG A 43 -6.73 -5.13 -7.63
C ARG A 43 -7.47 -5.07 -6.29
N GLN A 44 -8.40 -4.13 -6.12
CA GLN A 44 -9.25 -4.08 -4.93
C GLN A 44 -10.08 -5.36 -4.79
N ARG A 45 -10.67 -5.86 -5.87
CA ARG A 45 -11.40 -7.14 -5.86
C ARG A 45 -10.51 -8.33 -5.55
N SER A 46 -9.28 -8.37 -6.09
CA SER A 46 -8.30 -9.42 -5.78
C SER A 46 -7.90 -9.39 -4.30
N ALA A 47 -7.62 -8.21 -3.74
CA ALA A 47 -7.35 -8.04 -2.32
C ALA A 47 -8.54 -8.42 -1.44
N HIS A 48 -9.78 -8.05 -1.85
CA HIS A 48 -11.00 -8.48 -1.18
C HIS A 48 -11.09 -10.00 -1.09
N ALA A 49 -10.90 -10.70 -2.22
CA ALA A 49 -10.96 -12.15 -2.27
C ALA A 49 -9.92 -12.80 -1.35
N LEU A 50 -8.68 -12.27 -1.32
CA LEU A 50 -7.63 -12.74 -0.42
C LEU A 50 -8.00 -12.54 1.06
N LEU A 51 -8.37 -11.32 1.42
CA LEU A 51 -8.62 -10.96 2.82
C LEU A 51 -9.83 -11.72 3.38
N THR A 52 -10.90 -11.88 2.58
CA THR A 52 -12.11 -12.61 2.98
C THR A 52 -11.97 -14.14 2.91
N ALA A 53 -10.88 -14.66 2.37
CA ALA A 53 -10.56 -16.10 2.42
C ALA A 53 -10.08 -16.58 3.80
N GLY A 54 -10.26 -15.77 4.85
CA GLY A 54 -9.96 -16.09 6.25
C GLY A 54 -8.87 -15.23 6.87
N VAL A 55 -8.03 -14.55 6.09
CA VAL A 55 -6.94 -13.71 6.61
C VAL A 55 -7.47 -12.60 7.52
N TRP A 56 -8.52 -11.90 7.08
CA TRP A 56 -9.13 -10.83 7.87
C TRP A 56 -9.76 -11.31 9.16
N ASP A 57 -10.50 -12.42 9.09
CA ASP A 57 -11.19 -13.00 10.26
C ASP A 57 -10.19 -13.54 11.30
N GLU A 58 -9.08 -14.15 10.83
CA GLU A 58 -7.99 -14.61 11.71
C GLU A 58 -7.36 -13.44 12.48
N LEU A 59 -7.05 -12.34 11.79
CA LEU A 59 -6.51 -11.14 12.41
C LEU A 59 -7.53 -10.48 13.35
N ALA A 60 -8.78 -10.31 12.89
CA ALA A 60 -9.84 -9.67 13.69
C ALA A 60 -10.19 -10.44 14.97
N ALA A 61 -10.04 -11.76 14.98
CA ALA A 61 -10.27 -12.56 16.17
C ALA A 61 -9.24 -12.31 17.29
N GLN A 62 -8.08 -11.76 16.95
CA GLN A 62 -6.98 -11.51 17.87
C GLN A 62 -6.80 -10.02 18.21
N CYS A 63 -7.37 -9.12 17.41
CA CYS A 63 -7.23 -7.68 17.59
C CYS A 63 -8.41 -7.10 18.37
N ALA A 64 -8.17 -6.06 19.18
CA ALA A 64 -9.25 -5.24 19.75
C ALA A 64 -9.92 -4.37 18.67
N ASP A 65 -9.16 -3.92 17.68
CA ASP A 65 -9.62 -3.18 16.50
C ASP A 65 -8.65 -3.42 15.32
N LEU A 66 -9.17 -3.37 14.09
CA LEU A 66 -8.45 -3.69 12.86
C LEU A 66 -8.90 -2.78 11.72
N ALA A 67 -7.96 -2.24 10.93
CA ALA A 67 -8.29 -1.40 9.78
C ALA A 67 -7.29 -1.57 8.63
N LEU A 68 -7.80 -1.64 7.39
CA LEU A 68 -7.00 -1.61 6.16
C LEU A 68 -6.65 -0.16 5.82
N VAL A 69 -5.37 0.21 5.86
CA VAL A 69 -4.91 1.58 5.60
C VAL A 69 -4.01 1.70 4.37
N SER A 70 -3.89 0.66 3.60
CA SER A 70 -3.18 0.66 2.33
C SER A 70 -3.77 1.68 1.34
N THR A 71 -2.94 2.26 0.49
CA THR A 71 -3.39 3.12 -0.63
C THR A 71 -4.38 2.42 -1.56
N LEU A 72 -4.44 1.09 -1.54
CA LEU A 72 -5.45 0.28 -2.21
C LEU A 72 -6.86 0.62 -1.71
N ALA A 73 -7.03 0.92 -0.43
CA ALA A 73 -8.33 1.25 0.17
C ALA A 73 -8.99 2.47 -0.50
N ILE A 74 -8.20 3.39 -1.03
CA ILE A 74 -8.65 4.61 -1.72
C ILE A 74 -8.38 4.59 -3.24
N GLY A 75 -8.06 3.42 -3.79
CA GLY A 75 -7.86 3.22 -5.23
C GLY A 75 -6.57 3.81 -5.79
N LEU A 76 -5.62 4.16 -4.95
CA LEU A 76 -4.32 4.72 -5.35
C LEU A 76 -3.20 3.68 -5.38
N ASP A 77 -3.50 2.40 -5.32
CA ASP A 77 -2.53 1.32 -5.40
C ASP A 77 -1.84 1.26 -6.78
N ARG A 78 -0.69 0.61 -6.80
CA ARG A 78 0.09 0.31 -8.01
C ARG A 78 0.55 -1.15 -7.99
N PRO A 79 1.00 -1.70 -9.12
CA PRO A 79 1.63 -3.02 -9.11
C PRO A 79 2.75 -3.10 -8.05
N GLY A 80 2.69 -4.11 -7.18
CA GLY A 80 3.64 -4.28 -6.08
C GLY A 80 3.34 -3.45 -4.82
N SER A 81 2.19 -2.75 -4.75
CA SER A 81 1.74 -2.15 -3.48
C SER A 81 1.38 -3.23 -2.47
N ASP A 82 1.72 -2.95 -1.22
CA ASP A 82 1.47 -3.79 -0.06
C ASP A 82 0.03 -3.62 0.45
N LEU A 83 -0.42 -4.55 1.27
CA LEU A 83 -1.64 -4.42 2.07
C LEU A 83 -1.24 -4.00 3.49
N ASP A 84 -1.34 -2.71 3.78
CA ASP A 84 -1.06 -2.15 5.10
C ASP A 84 -2.30 -2.27 5.98
N ILE A 85 -2.17 -2.95 7.12
CA ILE A 85 -3.22 -3.15 8.09
C ILE A 85 -2.75 -2.64 9.46
N LEU A 86 -3.60 -1.89 10.14
CA LEU A 86 -3.39 -1.49 11.52
C LEU A 86 -4.15 -2.42 12.45
N CYS A 87 -3.51 -2.86 13.52
CA CYS A 87 -4.09 -3.68 14.57
C CYS A 87 -3.88 -2.99 15.93
N GLN A 88 -4.96 -2.86 16.68
CA GLN A 88 -4.90 -2.49 18.09
C GLN A 88 -4.87 -3.75 18.94
N HIS A 89 -3.78 -3.95 19.71
CA HIS A 89 -3.67 -5.05 20.66
C HIS A 89 -3.03 -4.58 21.97
N PRO A 90 -3.51 -4.99 23.14
CA PRO A 90 -2.99 -4.54 24.44
C PRO A 90 -1.54 -4.97 24.68
N ASP A 91 -1.14 -6.14 24.19
CA ASP A 91 0.22 -6.66 24.26
C ASP A 91 0.74 -7.00 22.85
N PRO A 92 1.36 -6.03 22.14
CA PRO A 92 1.88 -6.26 20.79
C PRO A 92 3.02 -7.29 20.74
N ALA A 93 3.77 -7.48 21.82
CA ALA A 93 4.88 -8.44 21.85
C ALA A 93 4.35 -9.88 21.92
N GLU A 94 3.34 -10.14 22.74
CA GLU A 94 2.66 -11.43 22.82
C GLU A 94 1.99 -11.76 21.47
N PHE A 95 1.29 -10.79 20.88
CA PHE A 95 0.69 -10.92 19.57
C PHE A 95 1.74 -11.29 18.50
N ALA A 96 2.85 -10.57 18.47
CA ALA A 96 3.93 -10.80 17.52
C ALA A 96 4.56 -12.21 17.69
N ALA A 97 4.74 -12.67 18.92
CA ALA A 97 5.26 -14.02 19.19
C ALA A 97 4.29 -15.09 18.68
N THR A 98 2.99 -14.94 18.92
CA THR A 98 1.95 -15.87 18.47
C THR A 98 1.93 -15.99 16.94
N PHE A 99 1.99 -14.86 16.24
CA PHE A 99 1.95 -14.85 14.77
C PHE A 99 3.28 -15.29 14.14
N ALA A 100 4.41 -15.08 14.83
CA ALA A 100 5.70 -15.62 14.37
C ALA A 100 5.72 -17.16 14.33
N GLU A 101 5.05 -17.84 15.27
CA GLU A 101 4.86 -19.30 15.24
C GLU A 101 4.02 -19.76 14.04
N GLN A 102 3.16 -18.88 13.50
CA GLN A 102 2.32 -19.11 12.33
C GLN A 102 3.01 -18.73 11.01
N GLY A 103 4.31 -18.38 11.05
CA GLY A 103 5.12 -18.08 9.88
C GLY A 103 5.12 -16.62 9.43
N TRP A 104 4.67 -15.68 10.29
CA TRP A 104 4.88 -14.26 10.05
C TRP A 104 6.29 -13.84 10.45
N GLN A 105 6.87 -12.92 9.70
CA GLN A 105 8.10 -12.25 10.09
C GLN A 105 7.74 -11.10 11.02
N ALA A 106 8.24 -11.11 12.25
CA ALA A 106 7.92 -10.11 13.25
C ALA A 106 9.16 -9.30 13.63
N SER A 107 9.04 -7.98 13.64
CA SER A 107 10.12 -7.05 14.00
C SER A 107 9.62 -5.89 14.87
N PRO A 108 10.31 -5.55 15.99
CA PRO A 108 9.98 -4.37 16.76
C PRO A 108 10.34 -3.10 15.96
N LYS A 109 9.46 -2.10 16.00
CA LYS A 109 9.66 -0.78 15.35
C LYS A 109 9.78 0.37 16.33
N GLY A 110 9.62 0.10 17.62
CA GLY A 110 9.71 1.08 18.70
C GLY A 110 9.10 0.52 19.98
N ASP A 111 8.91 1.38 20.97
CA ASP A 111 8.26 1.00 22.22
C ASP A 111 6.81 0.58 21.97
N ASN A 112 6.49 -0.69 22.22
CA ASN A 112 5.18 -1.28 22.03
C ASN A 112 4.63 -1.18 20.58
N ILE A 113 5.50 -1.12 19.57
CA ILE A 113 5.11 -1.16 18.15
C ILE A 113 5.83 -2.33 17.47
N TRP A 114 5.05 -3.20 16.86
CA TRP A 114 5.55 -4.33 16.08
C TRP A 114 5.05 -4.27 14.65
N LEU A 115 5.92 -4.63 13.73
CA LEU A 115 5.58 -4.88 12.34
C LEU A 115 5.65 -6.38 12.08
N LEU A 116 4.55 -6.93 11.58
CA LEU A 116 4.48 -8.31 11.12
C LEU A 116 4.30 -8.31 9.60
N GLU A 117 5.08 -9.13 8.92
CA GLU A 117 5.12 -9.19 7.46
C GLU A 117 4.88 -10.62 7.00
N ARG A 118 3.99 -10.78 6.02
CA ARG A 118 3.76 -12.06 5.35
C ARG A 118 3.31 -11.84 3.92
N THR A 119 3.79 -12.66 3.00
CA THR A 119 3.33 -12.64 1.62
C THR A 119 2.31 -13.74 1.39
N PHE A 120 1.17 -13.36 0.83
CA PHE A 120 0.11 -14.27 0.42
C PHE A 120 0.06 -14.37 -1.10
N SER A 121 -0.33 -15.53 -1.61
CA SER A 121 -0.53 -15.75 -3.03
C SER A 121 -1.95 -16.22 -3.27
N CYS A 122 -2.66 -15.57 -4.17
CA CYS A 122 -3.98 -15.99 -4.61
C CYS A 122 -3.99 -16.25 -6.12
N LEU A 123 -4.81 -17.24 -6.51
CA LEU A 123 -5.09 -17.46 -7.92
C LEU A 123 -6.11 -16.42 -8.38
N ASP A 124 -5.74 -15.60 -9.34
CA ASP A 124 -6.65 -14.61 -9.92
C ASP A 124 -7.71 -15.31 -10.77
N GLN A 125 -8.84 -15.65 -10.16
CA GLN A 125 -10.01 -16.21 -10.87
C GLN A 125 -10.79 -15.15 -11.67
N HIS A 126 -10.45 -13.86 -11.54
CA HIS A 126 -11.23 -12.75 -12.08
C HIS A 126 -10.74 -12.17 -13.42
N PHE A 127 -9.65 -12.68 -14.00
CA PHE A 127 -9.17 -12.23 -15.31
C PHE A 127 -9.72 -13.04 -16.51
N ALA A 128 -10.70 -13.92 -16.28
CA ALA A 128 -11.25 -14.80 -17.33
C ALA A 128 -12.18 -14.09 -18.34
N ASP A 129 -12.47 -12.79 -18.19
CA ASP A 129 -13.56 -12.13 -18.92
C ASP A 129 -13.13 -11.07 -19.95
N SER A 130 -11.92 -11.11 -20.47
CA SER A 130 -11.62 -10.27 -21.63
C SER A 130 -10.57 -10.88 -22.55
N SER A 131 -11.06 -11.29 -23.71
CA SER A 131 -10.41 -11.74 -24.95
C SER A 131 -10.03 -13.22 -25.01
N ALA A 132 -10.73 -13.88 -25.93
CA ALA A 132 -10.38 -15.18 -26.46
C ALA A 132 -8.98 -15.17 -27.08
N ASP A 133 -7.98 -15.48 -26.28
CA ASP A 133 -6.73 -16.00 -26.77
C ASP A 133 -6.23 -17.10 -25.83
N ASN A 134 -5.96 -18.27 -26.44
CA ASN A 134 -5.76 -19.56 -25.83
C ASN A 134 -4.47 -19.63 -25.01
N GLY A 135 -4.53 -19.22 -23.77
CA GLY A 135 -3.48 -19.45 -22.77
C GLY A 135 -4.07 -19.26 -21.39
N CYS A 136 -4.38 -20.36 -20.68
CA CYS A 136 -4.67 -20.34 -19.26
C CYS A 136 -3.39 -19.94 -18.50
N ASP A 137 -3.02 -18.65 -18.57
CA ASP A 137 -2.06 -18.08 -17.65
C ASP A 137 -2.73 -17.97 -16.28
N ASN A 138 -2.52 -18.99 -15.48
CA ASN A 138 -2.85 -19.02 -14.05
C ASN A 138 -1.97 -17.98 -13.35
N ARG A 139 -2.30 -16.67 -13.54
CA ARG A 139 -1.54 -15.58 -12.89
C ARG A 139 -1.82 -15.62 -11.41
N THR A 140 -0.81 -16.04 -10.68
CA THR A 140 -0.81 -15.94 -9.24
C THR A 140 -0.44 -14.50 -8.87
N THR A 141 -1.37 -13.77 -8.25
CA THR A 141 -1.07 -12.46 -7.67
C THR A 141 -0.49 -12.67 -6.28
N SER A 142 0.68 -12.08 -6.07
CA SER A 142 1.35 -12.05 -4.77
C SER A 142 1.02 -10.75 -4.04
N TRP A 143 0.61 -10.87 -2.78
CA TRP A 143 0.24 -9.77 -1.91
C TRP A 143 1.15 -9.74 -0.67
N PRO A 144 2.15 -8.85 -0.62
CA PRO A 144 2.81 -8.52 0.62
C PRO A 144 1.79 -7.87 1.57
N LEU A 145 1.75 -8.33 2.81
CA LEU A 145 0.90 -7.78 3.85
C LEU A 145 1.77 -7.33 5.01
N GLU A 146 1.60 -6.08 5.42
CA GLU A 146 2.23 -5.45 6.56
C GLU A 146 1.18 -5.19 7.64
N LEU A 147 1.37 -5.76 8.82
CA LEU A 147 0.49 -5.57 9.97
C LEU A 147 1.23 -4.80 11.06
N TYR A 148 0.78 -3.57 11.31
CA TYR A 148 1.29 -2.73 12.39
C TYR A 148 0.47 -2.96 13.66
N VAL A 149 1.12 -3.46 14.70
CA VAL A 149 0.48 -3.83 15.97
C VAL A 149 0.95 -2.89 17.07
N THR A 150 0.00 -2.24 17.74
CA THR A 150 0.26 -1.29 18.83
C THR A 150 -0.95 -1.23 19.78
N PRO A 151 -0.78 -0.85 21.07
CA PRO A 151 -1.91 -0.65 21.98
C PRO A 151 -2.71 0.63 21.69
N ALA A 152 -2.18 1.54 20.84
CA ALA A 152 -2.86 2.79 20.51
C ALA A 152 -4.14 2.55 19.71
N PRO A 153 -5.23 3.29 19.96
CA PRO A 153 -6.42 3.28 19.11
C PRO A 153 -6.07 3.53 17.63
N ILE A 154 -6.81 2.88 16.73
CA ILE A 154 -6.54 2.96 15.28
C ILE A 154 -6.48 4.40 14.78
N GLU A 155 -7.39 5.27 15.25
CA GLU A 155 -7.47 6.68 14.85
C GLU A 155 -6.24 7.52 15.23
N MET A 156 -5.49 7.07 16.22
CA MET A 156 -4.28 7.73 16.69
C MET A 156 -3.03 7.29 15.93
N GLN A 157 -3.13 6.23 15.13
CA GLN A 157 -2.02 5.69 14.37
C GLN A 157 -1.82 6.47 13.06
N ASN A 158 -0.57 6.71 12.70
CA ASN A 158 -0.23 7.56 11.53
C ASN A 158 -0.81 7.01 10.21
N GLY A 159 -0.84 5.70 10.02
CA GLY A 159 -1.43 5.10 8.81
C GLY A 159 -2.91 5.48 8.61
N TRP A 160 -3.70 5.47 9.68
CA TRP A 160 -5.10 5.93 9.64
C TRP A 160 -5.21 7.41 9.35
N ARG A 161 -4.41 8.24 10.03
CA ARG A 161 -4.41 9.70 9.87
C ARG A 161 -4.05 10.10 8.44
N HIS A 162 -3.01 9.49 7.87
CA HIS A 162 -2.62 9.70 6.49
C HIS A 162 -3.74 9.30 5.52
N LEU A 163 -4.27 8.09 5.65
CA LEU A 163 -5.31 7.60 4.74
C LEU A 163 -6.56 8.49 4.80
N THR A 164 -6.95 8.94 6.00
CA THR A 164 -8.09 9.87 6.20
C THR A 164 -7.85 11.19 5.48
N LEU A 165 -6.67 11.79 5.62
CA LEU A 165 -6.32 13.03 4.92
C LEU A 165 -6.27 12.82 3.40
N MET A 166 -5.66 11.75 2.93
CA MET A 166 -5.58 11.45 1.51
C MET A 166 -6.97 11.27 0.90
N ALA A 167 -7.85 10.52 1.56
CA ALA A 167 -9.23 10.34 1.11
C ALA A 167 -9.99 11.68 1.06
N ALA A 168 -9.86 12.51 2.09
CA ALA A 168 -10.49 13.83 2.14
C ALA A 168 -9.96 14.78 1.05
N LEU A 169 -8.68 14.72 0.70
CA LEU A 169 -8.10 15.48 -0.40
C LEU A 169 -8.63 15.01 -1.76
N LEU A 170 -8.76 13.68 -1.96
CA LEU A 170 -9.37 13.13 -3.18
C LEU A 170 -10.83 13.56 -3.32
N GLU A 171 -11.61 13.53 -2.24
CA GLU A 171 -13.00 14.02 -2.23
C GLU A 171 -13.05 15.53 -2.53
N ARG A 172 -12.18 16.32 -1.92
CA ARG A 172 -12.13 17.78 -2.07
C ARG A 172 -11.83 18.22 -3.51
N PHE A 173 -10.85 17.58 -4.16
CA PHE A 173 -10.36 18.01 -5.47
C PHE A 173 -10.91 17.17 -6.63
N GLY A 174 -11.49 16.01 -6.34
CA GLY A 174 -12.18 15.16 -7.31
C GLY A 174 -11.26 14.45 -8.32
N ASP A 175 -11.89 14.01 -9.42
CA ASP A 175 -11.28 13.09 -10.41
C ASP A 175 -10.00 13.63 -11.07
N ALA A 176 -9.89 14.92 -11.26
CA ALA A 176 -8.69 15.51 -11.89
C ALA A 176 -7.47 15.33 -10.98
N PHE A 177 -7.62 15.62 -9.70
CA PHE A 177 -6.58 15.44 -8.71
C PHE A 177 -6.22 13.96 -8.53
N TYR A 178 -7.23 13.09 -8.44
CA TYR A 178 -7.03 11.65 -8.38
C TYR A 178 -6.16 11.14 -9.54
N ARG A 179 -6.48 11.55 -10.79
CA ARG A 179 -5.70 11.15 -11.97
C ARG A 179 -4.27 11.64 -11.92
N ASP A 180 -4.03 12.88 -11.46
CA ASP A 180 -2.68 13.42 -11.35
C ASP A 180 -1.86 12.74 -10.25
N VAL A 181 -2.48 12.45 -9.09
CA VAL A 181 -1.85 11.64 -8.04
C VAL A 181 -1.46 10.25 -8.59
N LEU A 182 -2.41 9.57 -9.25
CA LEU A 182 -2.18 8.25 -9.80
C LEU A 182 -1.09 8.26 -10.88
N ARG A 183 -1.06 9.27 -11.76
CA ARG A 183 -0.01 9.46 -12.76
C ARG A 183 1.37 9.58 -12.11
N LEU A 184 1.52 10.44 -11.11
CA LEU A 184 2.79 10.58 -10.39
C LEU A 184 3.23 9.27 -9.70
N ARG A 185 2.29 8.50 -9.19
CA ARG A 185 2.59 7.20 -8.60
C ARG A 185 3.04 6.17 -9.63
N LEU A 186 2.39 6.11 -10.79
CA LEU A 186 2.67 5.12 -11.83
C LEU A 186 3.88 5.48 -12.69
N GLU A 187 4.02 6.74 -13.09
CA GLU A 187 5.09 7.17 -14.00
C GLU A 187 6.40 7.51 -13.26
N GLU A 188 6.30 8.14 -12.08
CA GLU A 188 7.46 8.58 -11.32
C GLU A 188 7.75 7.72 -10.08
N GLY A 189 6.92 6.73 -9.78
CA GLY A 189 7.10 5.81 -8.66
C GLY A 189 6.90 6.44 -7.27
N LEU A 190 6.26 7.62 -7.18
CA LEU A 190 6.09 8.31 -5.90
C LEU A 190 5.14 7.53 -4.97
N LYS A 191 5.39 7.65 -3.67
CA LYS A 191 4.41 7.25 -2.65
C LYS A 191 3.19 8.19 -2.67
N GLY A 192 2.04 7.76 -2.12
CA GLY A 192 0.80 8.53 -2.14
C GLY A 192 0.94 9.91 -1.53
N GLU A 193 1.54 9.97 -0.35
CA GLU A 193 1.82 11.20 0.40
C GLU A 193 2.72 12.15 -0.41
N ALA A 194 3.79 11.62 -0.99
CA ALA A 194 4.73 12.39 -1.79
C ALA A 194 4.07 12.96 -3.06
N ALA A 195 3.20 12.20 -3.72
CA ALA A 195 2.47 12.66 -4.89
C ALA A 195 1.50 13.79 -4.53
N MET A 196 0.75 13.66 -3.43
CA MET A 196 -0.17 14.70 -2.96
C MET A 196 0.56 15.95 -2.49
N CYS A 197 1.63 15.80 -1.69
CA CYS A 197 2.46 16.93 -1.26
C CYS A 197 3.02 17.71 -2.43
N ARG A 198 3.50 17.02 -3.49
CA ARG A 198 4.01 17.66 -4.70
C ARG A 198 2.94 18.46 -5.42
N LEU A 199 1.73 17.92 -5.59
CA LEU A 199 0.62 18.63 -6.23
C LEU A 199 0.14 19.83 -5.44
N LEU A 200 0.21 19.77 -4.11
CA LEU A 200 -0.22 20.82 -3.21
C LEU A 200 0.89 21.82 -2.86
N GLY A 201 2.13 21.60 -3.37
CA GLY A 201 3.28 22.47 -3.07
C GLY A 201 3.72 22.40 -1.61
N LEU A 202 3.47 21.30 -0.90
CA LEU A 202 3.93 21.09 0.47
C LEU A 202 5.40 20.67 0.45
N ALA A 203 6.21 21.35 1.23
CA ALA A 203 7.66 21.10 1.32
C ALA A 203 8.01 20.30 2.59
N GLY A 204 9.14 19.60 2.56
CA GLY A 204 9.65 18.80 3.68
C GLY A 204 9.44 17.30 3.47
N ASP A 205 9.53 16.53 4.55
CA ASP A 205 9.22 15.11 4.52
C ASP A 205 7.73 14.90 4.20
N PRO A 206 7.36 14.11 3.19
CA PRO A 206 5.97 14.00 2.75
C PRO A 206 5.01 13.47 3.83
N TYR A 207 5.48 12.60 4.72
CA TYR A 207 4.65 12.08 5.80
C TYR A 207 4.32 13.16 6.83
N GLU A 208 5.32 13.93 7.24
CA GLU A 208 5.13 15.03 8.17
C GLU A 208 4.35 16.18 7.52
N ALA A 209 4.71 16.53 6.27
CA ALA A 209 4.10 17.64 5.55
C ALA A 209 2.60 17.43 5.33
N LEU A 210 2.19 16.22 4.97
CA LEU A 210 0.77 15.90 4.80
C LEU A 210 0.00 16.06 6.11
N LEU A 211 0.54 15.57 7.23
CA LEU A 211 -0.09 15.69 8.55
C LEU A 211 -0.26 17.14 9.03
N THR A 212 0.49 18.11 8.46
CA THR A 212 0.26 19.53 8.76
C THR A 212 -1.11 20.04 8.33
N LEU A 213 -1.81 19.28 7.48
CA LEU A 213 -3.18 19.59 7.03
C LEU A 213 -4.25 19.08 7.99
N GLU A 214 -3.89 18.24 8.96
CA GLU A 214 -4.82 17.69 9.93
C GLU A 214 -5.48 18.80 10.76
N GLY A 215 -6.80 18.77 10.88
CA GLY A 215 -7.58 19.80 11.56
C GLY A 215 -7.72 21.13 10.80
N ARG A 216 -7.11 21.29 9.62
CA ARG A 216 -7.31 22.47 8.79
C ARG A 216 -8.60 22.37 7.99
N ASN A 217 -9.13 23.54 7.63
CA ASN A 217 -10.23 23.60 6.66
C ASN A 217 -9.70 23.31 5.25
N LEU A 218 -9.88 22.09 4.77
CA LEU A 218 -9.42 21.69 3.44
C LEU A 218 -10.08 22.48 2.29
N ALA A 219 -11.21 23.14 2.54
CA ALA A 219 -11.86 24.00 1.54
C ALA A 219 -11.00 25.22 1.17
N GLU A 220 -10.08 25.63 2.03
CA GLU A 220 -9.17 26.76 1.79
C GLU A 220 -7.93 26.37 0.97
N LEU A 221 -7.68 25.06 0.80
CA LEU A 221 -6.59 24.60 -0.05
C LEU A 221 -6.90 24.86 -1.51
N ALA A 222 -5.92 25.40 -2.22
CA ALA A 222 -6.00 25.62 -3.67
C ALA A 222 -5.16 24.56 -4.39
N TRP A 223 -5.77 23.97 -5.41
CA TRP A 223 -5.09 23.17 -6.41
C TRP A 223 -5.83 23.36 -7.73
N GLN A 224 -5.07 23.44 -8.82
CA GLN A 224 -5.61 23.50 -10.17
C GLN A 224 -4.90 22.46 -11.03
N PRO A 225 -5.63 21.76 -11.91
CA PRO A 225 -4.99 20.84 -12.85
C PRO A 225 -3.99 21.63 -13.72
N PRO A 226 -2.82 21.04 -14.03
CA PRO A 226 -1.87 21.67 -14.93
C PRO A 226 -2.54 22.01 -16.26
N SER A 227 -2.25 23.20 -16.79
CA SER A 227 -2.80 23.61 -18.08
C SER A 227 -2.26 22.67 -19.18
N ARG A 228 -3.04 22.49 -20.26
CA ARG A 228 -2.60 21.65 -21.39
C ARG A 228 -1.28 22.11 -21.99
N ASP A 229 -0.93 23.36 -21.85
CA ASP A 229 0.29 23.97 -22.38
C ASP A 229 1.52 23.62 -21.50
N ASP A 230 1.34 23.32 -20.20
CA ASP A 230 2.42 22.94 -19.29
C ASP A 230 2.91 21.52 -19.52
N ILE A 231 2.08 20.65 -20.12
CA ILE A 231 2.42 19.24 -20.38
C ILE A 231 3.47 19.11 -21.50
N HIS A 232 3.53 20.05 -22.43
CA HIS A 232 4.47 20.01 -23.56
C HIS A 232 5.84 20.64 -23.28
N THR A 233 5.97 21.43 -22.21
CA THR A 233 7.25 22.08 -21.85
C THR A 233 8.09 21.28 -20.86
N SER A 234 7.56 20.24 -20.22
CA SER A 234 8.23 19.44 -19.20
C SER A 234 9.19 18.37 -19.74
N THR A 235 9.36 18.24 -21.06
CA THR A 235 10.27 17.22 -21.67
C THR A 235 11.74 17.64 -21.69
N GLY A 236 12.14 18.72 -21.05
CA GLY A 236 13.44 19.35 -21.23
C GLY A 236 14.29 19.69 -20.01
N ALA A 237 14.02 19.15 -18.81
CA ALA A 237 14.95 19.29 -17.69
C ALA A 237 14.85 18.10 -16.73
N MET A 238 15.57 17.03 -17.04
CA MET A 238 15.89 16.01 -16.04
C MET A 238 16.85 16.63 -15.02
N ALA A 239 16.31 17.08 -13.87
CA ALA A 239 17.13 17.22 -12.68
C ALA A 239 17.53 15.80 -12.21
N PRO A 240 18.81 15.57 -11.86
CA PRO A 240 19.24 14.24 -11.42
C PRO A 240 18.44 13.83 -10.19
N ALA A 241 17.89 12.62 -10.23
CA ALA A 241 17.23 11.99 -9.11
C ALA A 241 18.17 12.03 -7.90
N ALA A 242 17.77 12.73 -6.85
CA ALA A 242 18.41 12.60 -5.56
C ALA A 242 18.23 11.15 -5.13
N HIS A 243 19.32 10.39 -5.15
CA HIS A 243 19.38 9.06 -4.58
C HIS A 243 19.10 9.18 -3.08
N TYR A 244 17.91 8.85 -2.68
CA TYR A 244 17.57 8.67 -1.29
C TYR A 244 18.17 7.34 -0.86
N SER A 245 19.43 7.40 -0.40
CA SER A 245 20.08 6.29 0.28
C SER A 245 19.44 6.16 1.65
N SER A 246 18.72 5.07 1.87
CA SER A 246 18.36 4.64 3.22
C SER A 246 19.61 4.66 4.10
N PRO A 247 19.56 5.15 5.35
CA PRO A 247 20.69 5.07 6.23
C PRO A 247 21.04 3.59 6.46
N VAL A 248 22.16 3.17 5.89
CA VAL A 248 22.80 1.90 6.21
C VAL A 248 23.26 2.03 7.65
N VAL A 249 22.55 1.42 8.57
CA VAL A 249 23.05 1.20 9.93
C VAL A 249 24.22 0.24 9.79
N SER A 250 25.44 0.80 9.88
CA SER A 250 26.66 0.00 9.99
C SER A 250 26.60 -0.76 11.32
N THR A 251 26.18 -2.01 11.27
CA THR A 251 26.38 -2.95 12.36
C THR A 251 27.85 -3.34 12.36
N THR A 252 28.65 -2.68 13.19
CA THR A 252 29.96 -3.19 13.60
C THR A 252 29.72 -4.51 14.32
N SER A 253 30.08 -5.59 13.67
CA SER A 253 30.06 -6.96 14.23
C SER A 253 31.05 -7.03 15.39
N ALA A 254 30.57 -6.88 16.60
CA ALA A 254 31.26 -7.33 17.80
C ALA A 254 30.74 -8.73 18.11
N THR A 255 31.58 -9.73 17.90
CA THR A 255 31.34 -11.13 18.25
C THR A 255 31.20 -11.22 19.79
N PRO A 256 30.05 -11.63 20.34
CA PRO A 256 30.00 -11.92 21.77
C PRO A 256 30.69 -13.27 22.06
N VAL A 257 31.73 -13.20 22.89
CA VAL A 257 32.37 -14.37 23.50
C VAL A 257 31.34 -15.01 24.43
N CYS A 258 31.00 -16.28 24.14
CA CYS A 258 30.11 -17.09 24.93
C CYS A 258 30.77 -17.44 26.30
N PRO A 259 30.18 -17.08 27.45
CA PRO A 259 30.65 -17.61 28.72
C PRO A 259 30.17 -19.07 28.91
N VAL A 260 31.08 -19.90 29.31
CA VAL A 260 31.06 -21.32 29.57
C VAL A 260 29.80 -21.78 30.32
N CYS A 261 29.06 -22.72 29.73
CA CYS A 261 28.03 -23.49 30.43
C CYS A 261 28.70 -24.50 31.41
N PRO A 262 28.23 -24.60 32.65
CA PRO A 262 28.71 -25.67 33.56
C PRO A 262 28.11 -27.02 33.16
N VAL A 263 28.97 -28.00 33.05
CA VAL A 263 28.64 -29.40 32.79
C VAL A 263 27.89 -29.99 34.00
N SER A 264 26.64 -30.38 33.78
CA SER A 264 25.83 -31.08 34.78
C SER A 264 26.23 -32.57 34.82
N THR A 265 26.95 -32.97 35.85
CA THR A 265 27.25 -34.38 36.17
C THR A 265 26.01 -35.04 36.77
N LYS A 266 25.41 -35.99 36.03
CA LYS A 266 24.44 -36.95 36.57
C LYS A 266 25.14 -38.01 37.39
N SER A 267 24.84 -38.08 38.69
CA SER A 267 25.16 -39.21 39.54
C SER A 267 24.20 -40.39 39.31
N PRO A 268 24.69 -41.63 39.36
CA PRO A 268 23.83 -42.80 39.23
C PRO A 268 23.13 -43.15 40.56
N THR A 269 21.87 -43.52 40.46
CA THR A 269 21.05 -44.07 41.55
C THR A 269 21.45 -45.51 41.85
N PRO A 270 21.59 -45.94 43.13
CA PRO A 270 21.75 -47.34 43.45
C PRO A 270 20.41 -48.06 43.54
N THR A 271 20.35 -49.23 42.93
CA THR A 271 19.31 -50.25 43.07
C THR A 271 19.40 -50.92 44.44
N SER A 272 18.28 -51.03 45.12
CA SER A 272 17.95 -52.13 46.06
C SER A 272 16.44 -52.32 46.08
#